data_8f05a105dbff0fa2059625949658a819
#
_entry.id   8f05a105dbff0fa2059625949658a819
#
_cell.length_a   1.000
_cell.length_b   1.000
_cell.length_c   1.000
_cell.angle_alpha   90.00
_cell.angle_beta   90.00
_cell.angle_gamma   90.00
#
_symmetry.space_group_name_H-M   'P 1'
#
loop_
_entity.id
_entity.type
_entity.pdbx_description
1 polymer ?
#
loop_
_entity_poly.entity_id
_entity_poly.type
_entity_poly.pdbx_seq_one_letter_code
_entity_poly.pdbx_strand_id
1 'polypeptide(L)'
;VYQQLESKGKFYCDPEKSENLKENNFQVAYNWMIKQMKRRKILPPKDVKVPLWAWYRRDYKHVRPDFRWIRDSEIEVCMEINIPEEKVLLSDFEAWHFVLNDWYYSPATNEQEWERLEKKFDSLPERKQKQVKEKSWQRIFDTDIRHGKWTSNGETIQACFWMLEMSQVQKAWLLKKGRKFEKYTQ
;
A
#
# COMPACT_ATOMS: atom_id res chain seq x y z
N VAL A 1 -10.72 -2.07 -14.50
CA VAL A 1 -9.23 -2.14 -14.56
C VAL A 1 -8.79 -3.07 -15.68
N TYR A 2 -9.08 -4.39 -15.59
CA TYR A 2 -8.56 -5.40 -16.52
C TYR A 2 -8.98 -5.15 -17.98
N GLN A 3 -10.26 -4.86 -18.25
CA GLN A 3 -10.75 -4.52 -19.59
C GLN A 3 -10.05 -3.29 -20.20
N GLN A 4 -9.76 -2.29 -19.36
CA GLN A 4 -9.02 -1.12 -19.82
C GLN A 4 -7.56 -1.46 -20.12
N LEU A 5 -6.96 -2.35 -19.34
CA LEU A 5 -5.61 -2.85 -19.57
C LEU A 5 -5.51 -3.64 -20.86
N GLU A 6 -6.48 -4.54 -21.14
CA GLU A 6 -6.57 -5.28 -22.42
C GLU A 6 -6.70 -4.33 -23.62
N SER A 7 -7.60 -3.35 -23.53
CA SER A 7 -7.90 -2.46 -24.67
C SER A 7 -6.83 -1.40 -24.94
N LYS A 8 -6.13 -0.92 -23.89
CA LYS A 8 -5.17 0.20 -23.98
C LYS A 8 -3.72 -0.22 -23.75
N GLY A 9 -3.47 -1.47 -23.38
CA GLY A 9 -2.13 -1.97 -23.04
C GLY A 9 -1.56 -1.46 -21.72
N LYS A 10 -2.21 -0.47 -21.08
CA LYS A 10 -1.77 0.16 -19.83
C LYS A 10 -2.93 0.66 -18.98
N PHE A 11 -2.71 0.70 -17.67
CA PHE A 11 -3.64 1.22 -16.68
C PHE A 11 -2.93 2.13 -15.68
N TYR A 12 -3.57 3.21 -15.29
CA TYR A 12 -3.18 4.09 -14.20
C TYR A 12 -4.42 4.59 -13.45
N CYS A 13 -4.24 4.98 -12.21
CA CYS A 13 -5.34 5.45 -11.38
C CYS A 13 -5.92 6.75 -11.93
N ASP A 14 -7.24 6.78 -12.05
CA ASP A 14 -8.02 7.99 -12.28
C ASP A 14 -8.46 8.52 -10.91
N PRO A 15 -7.93 9.67 -10.44
CA PRO A 15 -8.26 10.18 -9.11
C PRO A 15 -9.74 10.46 -8.92
N GLU A 16 -10.46 10.83 -10.00
CA GLU A 16 -11.90 11.12 -9.94
C GLU A 16 -12.77 9.85 -9.70
N LYS A 17 -12.19 8.66 -9.93
CA LYS A 17 -12.86 7.37 -9.73
C LYS A 17 -12.40 6.66 -8.44
N SER A 18 -11.46 7.25 -7.71
CA SER A 18 -10.94 6.66 -6.47
C SER A 18 -11.75 7.14 -5.28
N GLU A 19 -12.51 6.25 -4.66
CA GLU A 19 -13.27 6.55 -3.44
C GLU A 19 -12.36 7.01 -2.29
N ASN A 20 -11.22 6.35 -2.12
CA ASN A 20 -10.23 6.68 -1.09
C ASN A 20 -9.68 8.10 -1.20
N LEU A 21 -9.65 8.69 -2.40
CA LEU A 21 -9.16 10.05 -2.61
C LEU A 21 -10.23 11.12 -2.41
N LYS A 22 -11.52 10.73 -2.39
CA LYS A 22 -12.61 11.65 -2.09
C LYS A 22 -12.71 11.95 -0.59
N GLU A 23 -12.16 11.09 0.24
CA GLU A 23 -12.09 11.33 1.68
C GLU A 23 -10.91 12.26 2.00
N ASN A 24 -11.20 13.43 2.56
CA ASN A 24 -10.21 14.48 2.82
C ASN A 24 -9.00 14.03 3.64
N ASN A 25 -9.17 13.09 4.54
CA ASN A 25 -8.10 12.59 5.40
C ASN A 25 -7.07 11.76 4.62
N PHE A 26 -7.49 10.96 3.65
CA PHE A 26 -6.59 10.12 2.86
C PHE A 26 -5.76 10.91 1.86
N GLN A 27 -6.23 12.05 1.41
CA GLN A 27 -5.46 12.92 0.51
C GLN A 27 -4.10 13.33 1.10
N VAL A 28 -4.03 13.61 2.40
CA VAL A 28 -2.78 13.99 3.09
C VAL A 28 -1.78 12.83 3.07
N ALA A 29 -2.24 11.62 3.40
CA ALA A 29 -1.42 10.41 3.40
C ALA A 29 -0.93 10.05 1.99
N TYR A 30 -1.80 10.09 1.00
CA TYR A 30 -1.44 9.84 -0.41
C TYR A 30 -0.42 10.87 -0.92
N ASN A 31 -0.60 12.15 -0.61
CA ASN A 31 0.37 13.19 -0.96
C ASN A 31 1.73 12.95 -0.30
N TRP A 32 1.74 12.48 0.94
CA TRP A 32 2.97 12.11 1.61
C TRP A 32 3.65 10.91 0.92
N MET A 33 2.92 9.84 0.58
CA MET A 33 3.46 8.68 -0.16
C MET A 33 4.03 9.09 -1.51
N ILE A 34 3.34 9.94 -2.26
CA ILE A 34 3.81 10.49 -3.54
C ILE A 34 5.15 11.23 -3.37
N LYS A 35 5.29 12.01 -2.30
CA LYS A 35 6.58 12.66 -1.97
C LYS A 35 7.67 11.63 -1.69
N GLN A 36 7.35 10.53 -0.98
CA GLN A 36 8.31 9.47 -0.70
C GLN A 36 8.77 8.74 -1.98
N MET A 37 7.86 8.44 -2.89
CA MET A 37 8.18 7.85 -4.19
C MET A 37 9.13 8.77 -4.98
N LYS A 38 8.78 10.06 -5.10
CA LYS A 38 9.62 11.04 -5.81
C LYS A 38 11.02 11.21 -5.19
N ARG A 39 11.11 11.21 -3.86
CA ARG A 39 12.41 11.26 -3.15
C ARG A 39 13.31 10.07 -3.47
N ARG A 40 12.70 8.91 -3.73
CA ARG A 40 13.40 7.67 -4.12
C ARG A 40 13.57 7.52 -5.63
N LYS A 41 13.32 8.60 -6.40
CA LYS A 41 13.42 8.66 -7.86
C LYS A 41 12.43 7.75 -8.59
N ILE A 42 11.39 7.27 -7.92
CA ILE A 42 10.24 6.61 -8.53
C ILE A 42 9.31 7.70 -9.04
N LEU A 43 9.54 8.17 -10.26
CA LEU A 43 8.84 9.33 -10.82
C LEU A 43 7.56 8.90 -11.57
N PRO A 44 6.49 9.71 -11.51
CA PRO A 44 5.27 9.43 -12.27
C PRO A 44 5.51 9.61 -13.77
N PRO A 45 4.87 8.80 -14.62
CA PRO A 45 4.72 9.13 -16.02
C PRO A 45 3.99 10.47 -16.20
N LYS A 46 4.09 11.05 -17.42
CA LYS A 46 3.37 12.27 -17.76
C LYS A 46 1.86 12.09 -17.49
N ASP A 47 1.25 13.08 -16.85
CA ASP A 47 -0.19 13.16 -16.53
C ASP A 47 -0.71 12.13 -15.50
N VAL A 48 0.16 11.28 -14.93
CA VAL A 48 -0.20 10.37 -13.83
C VAL A 48 -0.01 11.07 -12.49
N LYS A 49 -1.09 11.21 -11.70
CA LYS A 49 -1.10 11.98 -10.45
C LYS A 49 -1.08 11.11 -9.21
N VAL A 50 -1.62 9.90 -9.30
CA VAL A 50 -1.88 9.02 -8.15
C VAL A 50 -1.34 7.62 -8.45
N PRO A 51 -0.66 6.98 -7.50
CA PRO A 51 -0.14 5.63 -7.67
C PRO A 51 -1.23 4.56 -7.57
N LEU A 52 -0.91 3.39 -8.09
CA LEU A 52 -1.62 2.14 -7.89
C LEU A 52 -1.06 1.41 -6.69
N TRP A 53 -1.86 0.53 -6.12
CA TRP A 53 -1.51 -0.30 -4.98
C TRP A 53 -1.74 -1.77 -5.29
N ALA A 54 -0.83 -2.63 -4.80
CA ALA A 54 -0.94 -4.08 -4.89
C ALA A 54 -0.39 -4.74 -3.63
N TRP A 55 -0.73 -5.97 -3.41
CA TRP A 55 -0.14 -6.79 -2.36
C TRP A 55 1.17 -7.40 -2.84
N TYR A 56 2.24 -7.21 -2.06
CA TYR A 56 3.53 -7.82 -2.31
C TYR A 56 3.76 -9.06 -1.45
N ARG A 57 3.35 -9.00 -0.19
CA ARG A 57 3.45 -10.09 0.79
C ARG A 57 2.19 -10.09 1.66
N ARG A 58 1.72 -11.26 2.05
CA ARG A 58 0.63 -11.43 2.99
C ARG A 58 0.90 -12.63 3.89
N ASP A 59 0.61 -12.50 5.20
CA ASP A 59 0.87 -13.55 6.18
C ASP A 59 2.33 -14.04 6.12
N TYR A 60 3.29 -13.11 6.02
CA TYR A 60 4.75 -13.35 5.86
C TYR A 60 5.15 -14.09 4.58
N LYS A 61 4.26 -14.26 3.61
CA LYS A 61 4.48 -15.10 2.43
C LYS A 61 4.16 -14.37 1.13
N HIS A 62 4.93 -14.70 0.08
CA HIS A 62 4.62 -14.32 -1.30
C HIS A 62 3.71 -15.38 -1.92
N VAL A 63 2.44 -15.34 -1.58
CA VAL A 63 1.45 -16.31 -2.04
C VAL A 63 0.25 -15.61 -2.65
N ARG A 64 -0.37 -16.30 -3.60
CA ARG A 64 -1.64 -15.87 -4.14
C ARG A 64 -2.69 -15.78 -3.02
N PRO A 65 -3.55 -14.73 -3.00
CA PRO A 65 -4.66 -14.64 -2.06
C PRO A 65 -5.56 -15.86 -2.10
N ASP A 66 -6.12 -16.24 -0.96
CA ASP A 66 -7.12 -17.30 -0.88
C ASP A 66 -8.47 -16.78 -1.39
N PHE A 67 -8.86 -17.20 -2.58
CA PHE A 67 -10.10 -16.76 -3.23
C PHE A 67 -11.38 -17.35 -2.63
N ARG A 68 -11.28 -18.31 -1.71
CA ARG A 68 -12.45 -18.90 -1.02
C ARG A 68 -13.21 -17.90 -0.16
N TRP A 69 -12.55 -16.82 0.24
CA TRP A 69 -13.11 -15.78 1.09
C TRP A 69 -13.79 -14.64 0.32
N ILE A 70 -13.75 -14.66 -1.01
CA ILE A 70 -14.41 -13.65 -1.84
C ILE A 70 -15.92 -13.89 -1.77
N ARG A 71 -16.60 -12.93 -1.14
CA ARG A 71 -18.06 -13.02 -0.89
C ARG A 71 -18.88 -12.05 -1.72
N ASP A 72 -18.22 -11.17 -2.46
CA ASP A 72 -18.92 -10.13 -3.21
C ASP A 72 -19.68 -10.67 -4.41
N SER A 73 -20.80 -10.02 -4.71
CA SER A 73 -21.66 -10.35 -5.85
C SER A 73 -21.08 -9.88 -7.18
N GLU A 74 -20.10 -8.98 -7.12
CA GLU A 74 -19.45 -8.40 -8.29
C GLU A 74 -18.36 -9.30 -8.86
N ILE A 75 -18.10 -9.12 -10.13
CA ILE A 75 -17.02 -9.81 -10.82
C ILE A 75 -15.73 -9.05 -10.57
N GLU A 76 -14.79 -9.70 -9.91
CA GLU A 76 -13.45 -9.17 -9.67
C GLU A 76 -12.40 -9.89 -10.51
N VAL A 77 -11.28 -9.21 -10.76
CA VAL A 77 -10.11 -9.81 -11.40
C VAL A 77 -8.92 -9.68 -10.47
N CYS A 78 -8.36 -10.81 -10.08
CA CYS A 78 -7.06 -10.83 -9.41
C CYS A 78 -5.96 -11.03 -10.45
N MET A 79 -4.91 -10.21 -10.39
CA MET A 79 -3.77 -10.27 -11.29
C MET A 79 -2.49 -10.56 -10.53
N GLU A 80 -1.70 -11.52 -11.03
CA GLU A 80 -0.30 -11.69 -10.65
C GLU A 80 0.54 -10.82 -11.59
N ILE A 81 1.26 -9.87 -11.01
CA ILE A 81 2.01 -8.87 -11.76
C ILE A 81 3.50 -8.92 -11.43
N ASN A 82 4.34 -8.64 -12.42
CA ASN A 82 5.79 -8.51 -12.24
C ASN A 82 6.21 -7.10 -12.69
N ILE A 83 6.62 -6.29 -11.73
CA ILE A 83 7.06 -4.91 -11.96
C ILE A 83 8.51 -4.78 -11.52
N PRO A 84 9.38 -4.12 -12.29
CA PRO A 84 10.77 -3.88 -11.91
C PRO A 84 10.87 -3.18 -10.55
N GLU A 85 11.80 -3.64 -9.70
CA GLU A 85 11.96 -3.17 -8.32
C GLU A 85 12.17 -1.65 -8.23
N GLU A 86 12.91 -1.07 -9.17
CA GLU A 86 13.17 0.36 -9.23
C GLU A 86 11.93 1.23 -9.52
N LYS A 87 10.80 0.59 -9.91
CA LYS A 87 9.52 1.26 -10.17
C LYS A 87 8.51 1.09 -9.02
N VAL A 88 8.90 0.41 -7.95
CA VAL A 88 7.99 0.04 -6.85
C VAL A 88 8.51 0.59 -5.53
N LEU A 89 7.62 1.14 -4.71
CA LEU A 89 7.89 1.44 -3.31
C LEU A 89 7.09 0.49 -2.43
N LEU A 90 7.80 -0.34 -1.68
CA LEU A 90 7.20 -1.25 -0.72
C LEU A 90 6.99 -0.55 0.62
N SER A 91 5.91 -0.89 1.32
CA SER A 91 5.64 -0.42 2.68
C SER A 91 4.84 -1.45 3.47
N ASP A 92 5.06 -1.49 4.78
CA ASP A 92 4.26 -2.29 5.69
C ASP A 92 2.83 -1.75 5.75
N PHE A 93 1.84 -2.63 5.56
CA PHE A 93 0.43 -2.26 5.48
C PHE A 93 -0.12 -1.84 6.84
N GLU A 94 0.22 -2.53 7.92
CA GLU A 94 -0.25 -2.17 9.26
C GLU A 94 0.35 -0.83 9.69
N ALA A 95 1.63 -0.62 9.42
CA ALA A 95 2.29 0.65 9.69
C ALA A 95 1.76 1.80 8.83
N TRP A 96 1.24 1.52 7.62
CA TRP A 96 0.60 2.53 6.76
C TRP A 96 -0.61 3.20 7.43
N HIS A 97 -1.31 2.50 8.32
CA HIS A 97 -2.45 3.08 9.06
C HIS A 97 -2.05 4.26 9.95
N PHE A 98 -0.82 4.31 10.43
CA PHE A 98 -0.33 5.50 11.17
C PHE A 98 -0.28 6.74 10.27
N VAL A 99 0.05 6.57 8.99
CA VAL A 99 0.06 7.67 8.01
C VAL A 99 -1.37 8.06 7.62
N LEU A 100 -2.24 7.07 7.35
CA LEU A 100 -3.64 7.29 6.98
C LEU A 100 -4.41 8.07 8.06
N ASN A 101 -4.16 7.75 9.34
CA ASN A 101 -4.85 8.36 10.47
C ASN A 101 -4.10 9.57 11.04
N ASP A 102 -3.03 10.01 10.41
CA ASP A 102 -2.20 11.12 10.87
C ASP A 102 -1.67 10.92 12.31
N TRP A 103 -1.31 9.68 12.68
CA TRP A 103 -0.81 9.31 14.00
C TRP A 103 0.72 9.29 14.10
N TYR A 104 1.22 9.51 15.31
CA TYR A 104 2.62 9.27 15.62
C TYR A 104 2.91 7.77 15.65
N TYR A 105 3.93 7.34 14.91
CA TYR A 105 4.36 5.94 14.88
C TYR A 105 5.53 5.74 15.86
N SER A 106 5.20 5.42 17.11
CA SER A 106 6.17 5.24 18.19
C SER A 106 7.15 4.08 17.89
N PRO A 107 8.46 4.27 18.10
CA PRO A 107 9.46 3.20 17.98
C PRO A 107 9.55 2.28 19.21
N ALA A 108 8.60 2.35 20.12
CA ALA A 108 8.61 1.59 21.37
C ALA A 108 8.67 0.08 21.14
N THR A 109 9.40 -0.61 22.01
CA THR A 109 9.56 -2.06 22.02
C THR A 109 8.80 -2.74 23.17
N ASN A 110 8.19 -1.96 24.05
CA ASN A 110 7.35 -2.40 25.16
C ASN A 110 6.41 -1.27 25.62
N GLU A 111 5.45 -1.61 26.47
CA GLU A 111 4.41 -0.71 26.95
C GLU A 111 4.96 0.50 27.72
N GLN A 112 5.91 0.30 28.64
CA GLN A 112 6.51 1.38 29.42
C GLN A 112 7.24 2.40 28.54
N GLU A 113 7.95 1.90 27.54
CA GLU A 113 8.63 2.75 26.57
C GLU A 113 7.63 3.51 25.71
N TRP A 114 6.54 2.87 25.29
CA TRP A 114 5.46 3.48 24.55
C TRP A 114 4.84 4.64 25.34
N GLU A 115 4.41 4.41 26.57
CA GLU A 115 3.83 5.47 27.42
C GLU A 115 4.79 6.66 27.60
N ARG A 116 6.07 6.37 27.80
CA ARG A 116 7.09 7.42 27.96
C ARG A 116 7.25 8.25 26.69
N LEU A 117 7.27 7.60 25.52
CA LEU A 117 7.44 8.27 24.23
C LEU A 117 6.20 9.04 23.81
N GLU A 118 4.99 8.54 24.09
CA GLU A 118 3.73 9.26 23.87
C GLU A 118 3.66 10.53 24.75
N LYS A 119 3.92 10.43 26.04
CA LYS A 119 3.98 11.59 26.94
C LYS A 119 4.99 12.65 26.46
N LYS A 120 6.15 12.19 25.99
CA LYS A 120 7.16 13.08 25.42
C LYS A 120 6.67 13.75 24.13
N PHE A 121 6.03 13.00 23.24
CA PHE A 121 5.47 13.51 22.00
C PHE A 121 4.38 14.57 22.30
N ASP A 122 3.44 14.27 23.22
CA ASP A 122 2.35 15.17 23.59
C ASP A 122 2.83 16.48 24.23
N SER A 123 3.99 16.44 24.91
CA SER A 123 4.60 17.64 25.51
C SER A 123 5.27 18.57 24.50
N LEU A 124 5.43 18.14 23.24
CA LEU A 124 6.07 18.97 22.22
C LEU A 124 5.12 20.05 21.70
N PRO A 125 5.64 21.23 21.33
CA PRO A 125 4.86 22.21 20.57
C PRO A 125 4.35 21.61 19.26
N GLU A 126 3.14 21.98 18.82
CA GLU A 126 2.44 21.42 17.65
C GLU A 126 3.33 21.31 16.40
N ARG A 127 4.10 22.39 16.09
CA ARG A 127 5.04 22.35 14.97
C ARG A 127 6.09 21.24 15.08
N LYS A 128 6.57 20.96 16.30
CA LYS A 128 7.53 19.86 16.56
C LYS A 128 6.86 18.50 16.51
N GLN A 129 5.64 18.39 17.05
CA GLN A 129 4.83 17.16 16.95
C GLN A 129 4.69 16.76 15.48
N LYS A 130 4.29 17.69 14.60
CA LYS A 130 4.18 17.42 13.17
C LYS A 130 5.48 16.90 12.55
N GLN A 131 6.61 17.52 12.87
CA GLN A 131 7.91 17.09 12.35
C GLN A 131 8.32 15.70 12.85
N VAL A 132 8.13 15.43 14.15
CA VAL A 132 8.45 14.13 14.77
C VAL A 132 7.55 13.05 14.20
N LYS A 133 6.26 13.31 14.05
CA LYS A 133 5.26 12.42 13.47
C LYS A 133 5.62 12.05 12.02
N GLU A 134 5.79 13.03 11.13
CA GLU A 134 6.15 12.77 9.74
C GLU A 134 7.50 12.02 9.60
N LYS A 135 8.45 12.27 10.52
CA LYS A 135 9.71 11.53 10.57
C LYS A 135 9.49 10.09 11.01
N SER A 136 8.61 9.82 11.96
CA SER A 136 8.30 8.48 12.45
C SER A 136 7.73 7.58 11.35
N TRP A 137 6.99 8.14 10.41
CA TRP A 137 6.40 7.42 9.28
C TRP A 137 7.44 6.82 8.31
N GLN A 138 8.71 7.26 8.35
CA GLN A 138 9.74 6.62 7.52
C GLN A 138 9.94 5.14 7.85
N ARG A 139 9.52 4.70 9.02
CA ARG A 139 9.62 3.30 9.47
C ARG A 139 8.67 2.36 8.73
N ILE A 140 7.63 2.86 8.06
CA ILE A 140 6.73 2.00 7.26
C ILE A 140 7.44 1.34 6.07
N PHE A 141 8.59 1.87 5.66
CA PHE A 141 9.41 1.31 4.58
C PHE A 141 10.38 0.23 5.04
N ASP A 142 10.41 -0.06 6.33
CA ASP A 142 11.07 -1.23 6.86
C ASP A 142 10.15 -2.44 6.61
N THR A 143 10.57 -3.35 5.74
CA THR A 143 9.79 -4.51 5.30
C THR A 143 10.38 -5.83 5.78
N ASP A 144 11.38 -5.77 6.68
CA ASP A 144 12.00 -6.95 7.27
C ASP A 144 10.99 -7.74 8.10
N ILE A 145 11.05 -9.06 7.99
CA ILE A 145 10.19 -9.94 8.78
C ILE A 145 10.73 -10.01 10.21
N ARG A 146 9.90 -9.59 11.15
CA ARG A 146 10.15 -9.74 12.58
C ARG A 146 8.89 -10.26 13.28
N HIS A 147 9.08 -11.13 14.24
CA HIS A 147 8.01 -11.65 15.09
C HIS A 147 8.20 -11.13 16.51
N GLY A 148 7.11 -10.73 17.15
CA GLY A 148 7.14 -10.24 18.52
C GLY A 148 5.94 -9.36 18.83
N LYS A 149 5.54 -9.30 20.09
CA LYS A 149 4.35 -8.56 20.51
C LYS A 149 4.41 -7.06 20.17
N TRP A 150 5.61 -6.45 20.31
CA TRP A 150 5.84 -5.01 20.07
C TRP A 150 6.74 -4.72 18.86
N THR A 151 7.36 -5.75 18.33
CA THR A 151 8.38 -5.61 17.27
C THR A 151 8.03 -6.36 16.00
N SER A 152 6.80 -6.90 15.91
CA SER A 152 6.34 -7.56 14.69
C SER A 152 6.36 -6.56 13.52
N ASN A 153 6.79 -7.04 12.36
CA ASN A 153 6.91 -6.25 11.14
C ASN A 153 6.93 -7.17 9.92
N GLY A 154 6.55 -6.64 8.78
CA GLY A 154 6.68 -7.34 7.52
C GLY A 154 5.68 -8.47 7.27
N GLU A 155 4.59 -8.55 8.05
CA GLU A 155 3.52 -9.55 7.86
C GLU A 155 2.79 -9.32 6.55
N THR A 156 2.31 -8.09 6.35
CA THR A 156 1.60 -7.69 5.15
C THR A 156 2.29 -6.50 4.52
N ILE A 157 2.84 -6.68 3.33
CA ILE A 157 3.53 -5.63 2.58
C ILE A 157 2.73 -5.29 1.34
N GLN A 158 2.50 -4.01 1.16
CA GLN A 158 1.91 -3.44 -0.04
C GLN A 158 2.98 -2.83 -0.94
N ALA A 159 2.68 -2.83 -2.23
CA ALA A 159 3.51 -2.26 -3.29
C ALA A 159 2.80 -1.04 -3.90
N CYS A 160 3.52 0.07 -4.01
CA CYS A 160 3.01 1.30 -4.57
C CYS A 160 3.79 1.63 -5.86
N PHE A 161 3.09 1.83 -6.98
CA PHE A 161 3.67 2.10 -8.30
C PHE A 161 2.74 2.96 -9.15
N TRP A 162 3.24 3.57 -10.22
CA TRP A 162 2.47 4.58 -10.95
C TRP A 162 1.56 4.03 -12.03
N MET A 163 1.94 2.94 -12.68
CA MET A 163 1.27 2.44 -13.87
C MET A 163 1.47 0.93 -13.98
N LEU A 164 0.46 0.23 -14.45
CA LEU A 164 0.52 -1.17 -14.83
C LEU A 164 0.45 -1.29 -16.34
N GLU A 165 1.36 -2.08 -16.92
CA GLU A 165 1.36 -2.43 -18.33
C GLU A 165 0.87 -3.88 -18.50
N MET A 166 0.18 -4.17 -19.61
CA MET A 166 -0.33 -5.53 -19.88
C MET A 166 0.81 -6.56 -19.93
N SER A 167 1.97 -6.18 -20.41
CA SER A 167 3.20 -7.01 -20.44
C SER A 167 3.70 -7.44 -19.06
N GLN A 168 3.29 -6.73 -18.00
CA GLN A 168 3.65 -7.02 -16.62
C GLN A 168 2.69 -8.01 -15.95
N VAL A 169 1.56 -8.32 -16.58
CA VAL A 169 0.58 -9.29 -16.06
C VAL A 169 1.04 -10.69 -16.41
N GLN A 170 1.36 -11.49 -15.40
CA GLN A 170 1.80 -12.89 -15.56
C GLN A 170 0.62 -13.85 -15.61
N LYS A 171 -0.40 -13.60 -14.78
CA LYS A 171 -1.63 -14.38 -14.69
C LYS A 171 -2.78 -13.50 -14.27
N ALA A 172 -3.97 -13.82 -14.71
CA ALA A 172 -5.21 -13.21 -14.24
C ALA A 172 -6.25 -14.29 -13.91
N TRP A 173 -7.03 -14.06 -12.87
CA TRP A 173 -8.12 -14.92 -12.43
C TRP A 173 -9.39 -14.10 -12.32
N LEU A 174 -10.45 -14.60 -12.96
CA LEU A 174 -11.79 -14.06 -12.80
C LEU A 174 -12.42 -14.64 -11.55
N LEU A 175 -12.82 -13.78 -10.64
CA LEU A 175 -13.41 -14.13 -9.37
C LEU A 175 -14.91 -13.82 -9.42
N LYS A 176 -15.74 -14.84 -9.20
CA LYS A 176 -17.19 -14.70 -9.15
C LYS A 176 -17.75 -15.60 -8.06
N LYS A 177 -18.67 -15.06 -7.25
CA LYS A 177 -19.33 -15.80 -6.15
C LYS A 177 -19.88 -17.15 -6.64
N GLY A 178 -19.52 -18.23 -5.96
CA GLY A 178 -20.04 -19.58 -6.20
C GLY A 178 -19.53 -20.28 -7.46
N ARG A 179 -18.53 -19.76 -8.17
CA ARG A 179 -17.94 -20.42 -9.35
C ARG A 179 -16.50 -20.85 -9.10
N LYS A 180 -16.07 -21.95 -9.77
CA LYS A 180 -14.67 -22.31 -9.91
C LYS A 180 -13.96 -21.19 -10.69
N PHE A 181 -12.76 -20.83 -10.23
CA PHE A 181 -11.94 -19.81 -10.85
C PHE A 181 -11.56 -20.21 -12.28
N GLU A 182 -11.92 -19.41 -13.25
CA GLU A 182 -11.43 -19.57 -14.60
C GLU A 182 -10.13 -18.80 -14.75
N LYS A 183 -9.08 -19.50 -15.19
CA LYS A 183 -7.84 -18.84 -15.59
C LYS A 183 -8.17 -18.01 -16.83
N TYR A 184 -7.96 -16.69 -16.76
CA TYR A 184 -7.94 -15.88 -17.95
C TYR A 184 -6.69 -16.32 -18.73
N THR A 185 -6.88 -17.14 -19.75
CA THR A 185 -5.85 -17.43 -20.74
C THR A 185 -6.08 -16.50 -21.92
N GLN A 186 -5.05 -15.72 -22.27
CA GLN A 186 -4.91 -15.27 -23.65
C GLN A 186 -4.63 -16.48 -24.53
#